data_2367b00c77cd346cc026337f25d2f8a0
#
_entry.id   2367b00c77cd346cc026337f25d2f8a0
#
_cell.length_a   1.000
_cell.length_b   1.000
_cell.length_c   1.000
_cell.angle_alpha   90.00
_cell.angle_beta   90.00
_cell.angle_gamma   90.00
#
_symmetry.space_group_name_H-M   'P 1'
#
loop_
_entity.id
_entity.type
_entity.pdbx_description
1 polymer ?
#
loop_
_entity_poly.entity_id
_entity_poly.type
_entity_poly.pdbx_seq_one_letter_code
_entity_poly.pdbx_strand_id
1 'polypeptide(L)'
;MTADPPPARRVLLLASCFADAGPAIRLAVTLAARTRAPLEGVLALDPRAEAAEGAELVTGRRAAGATLVVSRERLSLAYAADARAFRSRLDRAATALALRTSFRIDSGALPDLALGLRQPGDAVIMGYRRFLPLRGPVIALEDGENGPAAQLATELARALGLRARVLPANTPPEALDPLPVGALVLSQAIHVDAVRLAALIDAARCPVLLAPDG
;
A
#
# COMPACT_ATOMS: atom_id res chain seq x y z
N MET A 1 0.97 -23.16 -20.77
CA MET A 1 -0.30 -22.84 -20.09
C MET A 1 0.12 -22.21 -18.76
N THR A 2 0.18 -20.90 -18.69
CA THR A 2 0.39 -20.18 -17.43
C THR A 2 -0.92 -20.26 -16.66
N ALA A 3 -0.90 -20.94 -15.50
CA ALA A 3 -2.06 -20.94 -14.61
C ALA A 3 -2.37 -19.49 -14.23
N ASP A 4 -3.64 -19.09 -14.35
CA ASP A 4 -4.09 -17.81 -13.80
C ASP A 4 -3.81 -17.82 -12.30
N PRO A 5 -3.29 -16.70 -11.73
CA PRO A 5 -3.10 -16.61 -10.30
C PRO A 5 -4.46 -16.81 -9.59
N PRO A 6 -4.45 -17.42 -8.40
CA PRO A 6 -5.68 -17.64 -7.66
C PRO A 6 -6.42 -16.32 -7.46
N PRO A 7 -7.74 -16.29 -7.64
CA PRO A 7 -8.53 -15.07 -7.48
C PRO A 7 -8.42 -14.58 -6.03
N ALA A 8 -8.06 -13.32 -5.84
CA ALA A 8 -8.08 -12.72 -4.51
C ALA A 8 -9.49 -12.79 -3.92
N ARG A 9 -9.61 -13.22 -2.66
CA ARG A 9 -10.89 -13.25 -1.93
C ARG A 9 -11.39 -11.83 -1.67
N ARG A 10 -10.47 -10.94 -1.34
CA ARG A 10 -10.69 -9.52 -1.05
C ARG A 10 -9.42 -8.73 -1.37
N VAL A 11 -9.57 -7.48 -1.78
CA VAL A 11 -8.46 -6.54 -1.90
C VAL A 11 -8.57 -5.52 -0.76
N LEU A 12 -7.57 -5.47 0.10
CA LEU A 12 -7.42 -4.47 1.15
C LEU A 12 -6.47 -3.37 0.67
N LEU A 13 -6.91 -2.12 0.76
CA LEU A 13 -6.06 -0.96 0.52
C LEU A 13 -5.89 -0.17 1.80
N LEU A 14 -4.71 -0.22 2.40
CA LEU A 14 -4.37 0.51 3.61
C LEU A 14 -3.51 1.73 3.29
N ALA A 15 -3.72 2.82 4.00
CA ALA A 15 -2.88 4.01 3.92
C ALA A 15 -2.93 4.81 5.23
N SER A 16 -1.85 5.53 5.55
CA SER A 16 -1.78 6.38 6.74
C SER A 16 -2.41 7.77 6.52
N CYS A 17 -2.57 8.17 5.27
CA CYS A 17 -3.25 9.41 4.87
C CYS A 17 -3.77 9.30 3.43
N PHE A 18 -4.59 10.26 3.01
CA PHE A 18 -5.11 10.28 1.63
C PHE A 18 -4.00 10.44 0.57
N ALA A 19 -2.93 11.17 0.90
CA ALA A 19 -1.81 11.34 -0.02
C ALA A 19 -1.10 10.01 -0.33
N ASP A 20 -1.02 9.11 0.64
CA ASP A 20 -0.45 7.76 0.47
C ASP A 20 -1.39 6.84 -0.31
N ALA A 21 -2.70 6.95 -0.05
CA ALA A 21 -3.72 6.15 -0.74
C ALA A 21 -3.79 6.46 -2.25
N GLY A 22 -3.62 7.72 -2.64
CA GLY A 22 -3.86 8.19 -4.00
C GLY A 22 -3.21 7.36 -5.10
N PRO A 23 -1.88 7.12 -5.08
CA PRO A 23 -1.19 6.29 -6.06
C PRO A 23 -1.62 4.82 -6.03
N ALA A 24 -1.93 4.30 -4.84
CA ALA A 24 -2.27 2.90 -4.62
C ALA A 24 -3.72 2.54 -5.01
N ILE A 25 -4.64 3.52 -5.05
CA ILE A 25 -6.03 3.29 -5.47
C ILE A 25 -6.08 2.68 -6.88
N ARG A 26 -5.26 3.17 -7.81
CA ARG A 26 -5.22 2.63 -9.17
C ARG A 26 -4.82 1.16 -9.19
N LEU A 27 -3.81 0.77 -8.39
CA LEU A 27 -3.40 -0.63 -8.24
C LEU A 27 -4.51 -1.48 -7.65
N ALA A 28 -5.12 -1.01 -6.56
CA ALA A 28 -6.16 -1.73 -5.85
C ALA A 28 -7.41 -1.97 -6.72
N VAL A 29 -7.86 -0.95 -7.42
CA VAL A 29 -9.02 -1.03 -8.33
C VAL A 29 -8.70 -1.94 -9.53
N THR A 30 -7.49 -1.85 -10.11
CA THR A 30 -7.07 -2.74 -11.20
C THR A 30 -7.07 -4.20 -10.75
N LEU A 31 -6.52 -4.48 -9.56
CA LEU A 31 -6.49 -5.84 -9.03
C LEU A 31 -7.89 -6.36 -8.69
N ALA A 32 -8.69 -5.57 -7.99
CA ALA A 32 -10.06 -5.94 -7.63
C ALA A 32 -10.94 -6.22 -8.87
N ALA A 33 -10.81 -5.41 -9.92
CA ALA A 33 -11.54 -5.62 -11.16
C ALA A 33 -11.15 -6.93 -11.86
N ARG A 34 -9.85 -7.26 -11.89
CA ARG A 34 -9.35 -8.49 -12.52
C ARG A 34 -9.78 -9.74 -11.76
N THR A 35 -9.73 -9.70 -10.45
CA THR A 35 -10.08 -10.83 -9.57
C THR A 35 -11.57 -10.90 -9.24
N ARG A 36 -12.36 -9.87 -9.63
CA ARG A 36 -13.76 -9.67 -9.22
C ARG A 36 -13.94 -9.66 -7.70
N ALA A 37 -12.90 -9.28 -6.97
CA ALA A 37 -12.89 -9.23 -5.53
C ALA A 37 -13.51 -7.93 -5.00
N PRO A 38 -14.16 -7.94 -3.83
CA PRO A 38 -14.54 -6.72 -3.15
C PRO A 38 -13.30 -5.93 -2.72
N LEU A 39 -13.43 -4.60 -2.71
CA LEU A 39 -12.35 -3.67 -2.37
C LEU A 39 -12.67 -2.98 -1.04
N GLU A 40 -11.79 -3.09 -0.07
CA GLU A 40 -11.91 -2.45 1.23
C GLU A 40 -10.79 -1.43 1.44
N GLY A 41 -11.15 -0.17 1.69
CA GLY A 41 -10.22 0.88 2.09
C GLY A 41 -10.08 0.96 3.61
N VAL A 42 -8.88 1.07 4.11
CA VAL A 42 -8.58 1.21 5.54
C VAL A 42 -7.65 2.41 5.74
N LEU A 43 -8.10 3.42 6.48
CA LEU A 43 -7.24 4.49 6.94
C LEU A 43 -6.62 4.08 8.28
N ALA A 44 -5.30 3.92 8.29
CA ALA A 44 -4.52 3.58 9.48
C ALA A 44 -4.20 4.86 10.27
N LEU A 45 -4.68 4.96 11.51
CA LEU A 45 -4.31 6.04 12.42
C LEU A 45 -3.20 5.56 13.35
N ASP A 46 -2.02 6.19 13.26
CA ASP A 46 -0.92 5.87 14.15
C ASP A 46 -1.22 6.43 15.56
N PRO A 47 -1.41 5.57 16.58
CA PRO A 47 -1.69 6.01 17.93
C PRO A 47 -0.52 6.80 18.54
N ARG A 48 0.69 6.67 18.02
CA ARG A 48 1.84 7.46 18.45
C ARG A 48 1.69 8.92 18.04
N ALA A 49 1.08 9.18 16.88
CA ALA A 49 0.76 10.53 16.43
C ALA A 49 -0.31 11.19 17.33
N GLU A 50 -1.24 10.39 17.88
CA GLU A 50 -2.25 10.88 18.83
C GLU A 50 -1.68 11.07 20.24
N ALA A 51 -0.76 10.19 20.66
CA ALA A 51 -0.12 10.24 21.97
C ALA A 51 0.94 11.35 22.10
N ALA A 52 1.34 11.97 21.01
CA ALA A 52 2.30 13.09 20.97
C ALA A 52 1.65 14.42 21.46
N GLU A 53 0.75 14.36 22.44
CA GLU A 53 0.22 15.55 23.11
C GLU A 53 1.35 16.35 23.75
N GLY A 54 1.60 17.54 23.24
CA GLY A 54 2.60 18.46 23.75
C GLY A 54 4.04 18.23 23.24
N ALA A 55 4.30 17.19 22.46
CA ALA A 55 5.56 17.04 21.75
C ALA A 55 5.55 17.96 20.51
N GLU A 56 6.61 18.75 20.35
CA GLU A 56 6.85 19.49 19.11
C GLU A 56 6.96 18.50 17.95
N LEU A 57 5.84 18.27 17.24
CA LEU A 57 5.86 17.52 16.00
C LEU A 57 6.61 18.36 14.96
N VAL A 58 7.91 18.15 14.88
CA VAL A 58 8.77 18.68 13.81
C VAL A 58 8.41 17.95 12.52
N THR A 59 7.30 18.32 11.93
CA THR A 59 6.91 17.83 10.59
C THR A 59 7.51 18.75 9.54
N GLY A 60 8.66 18.36 9.03
CA GLY A 60 9.22 18.89 7.80
C GLY A 60 10.04 20.17 7.97
N ARG A 61 11.24 20.17 7.40
CA ARG A 61 12.06 21.34 7.17
C ARG A 61 11.28 22.40 6.40
N ARG A 62 10.70 23.35 7.08
CA ARG A 62 10.47 24.66 6.46
C ARG A 62 11.75 25.48 6.62
N ALA A 63 12.15 26.14 5.53
CA ALA A 63 13.34 26.99 5.44
C ALA A 63 13.36 28.23 6.40
N ALA A 64 12.47 28.27 7.39
CA ALA A 64 12.31 29.38 8.30
C ALA A 64 12.26 29.00 9.79
N GLY A 65 12.64 27.82 10.18
CA GLY A 65 12.80 27.44 11.61
C GLY A 65 11.53 27.54 12.49
N ALA A 66 10.34 27.64 11.92
CA ALA A 66 9.11 27.71 12.67
C ALA A 66 8.64 26.32 13.09
N THR A 67 8.61 26.04 14.38
CA THR A 67 8.00 24.86 14.97
C THR A 67 6.47 24.97 14.87
N LEU A 68 5.85 24.06 14.16
CA LEU A 68 4.39 24.02 14.06
C LEU A 68 3.86 23.11 15.19
N VAL A 69 3.27 23.70 16.22
CA VAL A 69 2.53 22.93 17.25
C VAL A 69 1.20 22.54 16.64
N VAL A 70 1.01 21.23 16.40
CA VAL A 70 -0.25 20.69 15.91
C VAL A 70 -1.12 20.30 17.10
N SER A 71 -2.25 21.00 17.30
CA SER A 71 -3.20 20.64 18.35
C SER A 71 -3.95 19.34 17.97
N ARG A 72 -4.41 18.59 18.99
CA ARG A 72 -5.22 17.37 18.81
C ARG A 72 -6.46 17.60 17.92
N GLU A 73 -7.10 18.76 18.08
CA GLU A 73 -8.26 19.13 17.25
C GLU A 73 -7.89 19.28 15.78
N ARG A 74 -6.75 19.91 15.47
CA ARG A 74 -6.27 20.03 14.09
C ARG A 74 -5.90 18.69 13.50
N LEU A 75 -5.30 17.80 14.28
CA LEU A 75 -4.98 16.44 13.87
C LEU A 75 -6.26 15.64 13.57
N SER A 76 -7.24 15.70 14.45
CA SER A 76 -8.55 15.04 14.26
C SER A 76 -9.28 15.56 13.01
N LEU A 77 -9.27 16.89 12.78
CA LEU A 77 -9.83 17.46 11.57
C LEU A 77 -9.09 17.02 10.29
N ALA A 78 -7.76 16.91 10.36
CA ALA A 78 -6.96 16.41 9.25
C ALA A 78 -7.30 14.94 8.93
N TYR A 79 -7.37 14.09 9.94
CA TYR A 79 -7.76 12.69 9.77
C TYR A 79 -9.18 12.56 9.21
N ALA A 80 -10.13 13.34 9.69
CA ALA A 80 -11.48 13.34 9.16
C ALA A 80 -11.53 13.81 7.68
N ALA A 81 -10.70 14.77 7.30
CA ALA A 81 -10.59 15.22 5.92
C ALA A 81 -9.96 14.15 5.03
N ASP A 82 -8.88 13.51 5.49
CA ASP A 82 -8.22 12.40 4.78
C ASP A 82 -9.16 11.20 4.60
N ALA A 83 -9.90 10.83 5.63
CA ALA A 83 -10.88 9.76 5.57
C ALA A 83 -11.97 10.03 4.51
N ARG A 84 -12.52 11.24 4.49
CA ARG A 84 -13.52 11.64 3.49
C ARG A 84 -12.95 11.63 2.07
N ALA A 85 -11.74 12.17 1.89
CA ALA A 85 -11.07 12.23 0.59
C ALA A 85 -10.73 10.83 0.08
N PHE A 86 -10.18 9.97 0.94
CA PHE A 86 -9.85 8.59 0.59
C PHE A 86 -11.10 7.81 0.20
N ARG A 87 -12.14 7.79 1.06
CA ARG A 87 -13.41 7.12 0.78
C ARG A 87 -14.01 7.60 -0.54
N SER A 88 -14.14 8.92 -0.72
CA SER A 88 -14.73 9.49 -1.95
C SER A 88 -13.94 9.11 -3.21
N ARG A 89 -12.62 9.09 -3.14
CA ARG A 89 -11.77 8.70 -4.29
C ARG A 89 -11.88 7.22 -4.59
N LEU A 90 -11.91 6.39 -3.54
CA LEU A 90 -12.06 4.95 -3.66
C LEU A 90 -13.42 4.60 -4.29
N ASP A 91 -14.52 5.14 -3.75
CA ASP A 91 -15.86 4.91 -4.23
C ASP A 91 -16.03 5.31 -5.70
N ARG A 92 -15.51 6.49 -6.08
CA ARG A 92 -15.56 6.94 -7.49
C ARG A 92 -14.80 6.00 -8.43
N ALA A 93 -13.61 5.56 -8.02
CA ALA A 93 -12.79 4.68 -8.84
C ALA A 93 -13.41 3.28 -8.98
N ALA A 94 -14.04 2.78 -7.94
CA ALA A 94 -14.71 1.48 -7.91
C ALA A 94 -16.05 1.48 -8.65
N THR A 95 -16.84 2.53 -8.52
CA THR A 95 -18.13 2.67 -9.22
C THR A 95 -17.94 2.60 -10.73
N ALA A 96 -16.87 3.20 -11.26
CA ALA A 96 -16.55 3.14 -12.69
C ALA A 96 -16.34 1.71 -13.22
N LEU A 97 -16.07 0.74 -12.34
CA LEU A 97 -15.83 -0.67 -12.67
C LEU A 97 -16.85 -1.61 -12.01
N ALA A 98 -17.94 -1.08 -11.47
CA ALA A 98 -18.99 -1.83 -10.76
C ALA A 98 -18.47 -2.72 -9.63
N LEU A 99 -17.41 -2.28 -8.93
CA LEU A 99 -16.83 -3.00 -7.79
C LEU A 99 -17.60 -2.70 -6.50
N ARG A 100 -17.73 -3.71 -5.64
CA ARG A 100 -18.23 -3.53 -4.27
C ARG A 100 -17.12 -2.92 -3.43
N THR A 101 -17.43 -1.84 -2.70
CA THR A 101 -16.49 -1.17 -1.81
C THR A 101 -16.99 -1.08 -0.38
N SER A 102 -16.06 -1.08 0.55
CA SER A 102 -16.25 -0.68 1.94
C SER A 102 -15.08 0.19 2.38
N PHE A 103 -15.29 0.94 3.46
CA PHE A 103 -14.26 1.82 4.02
C PHE A 103 -14.37 1.85 5.53
N ARG A 104 -13.24 1.78 6.22
CA ARG A 104 -13.15 1.95 7.68
C ARG A 104 -11.89 2.70 8.10
N ILE A 105 -11.85 3.06 9.36
CA ILE A 105 -10.70 3.68 10.02
C ILE A 105 -10.29 2.72 11.14
N ASP A 106 -9.02 2.36 11.19
CA ASP A 106 -8.47 1.51 12.25
C ASP A 106 -7.25 2.19 12.88
N SER A 107 -7.08 2.00 14.20
CA SER A 107 -5.92 2.51 14.94
C SER A 107 -4.81 1.47 14.98
N GLY A 108 -3.61 1.85 14.55
CA GLY A 108 -2.44 0.99 14.53
C GLY A 108 -1.40 1.44 13.50
N ALA A 109 -0.17 0.94 13.64
CA ALA A 109 0.84 1.16 12.62
C ALA A 109 0.47 0.41 11.33
N LEU A 110 0.74 1.03 10.18
CA LEU A 110 0.33 0.51 8.86
C LEU A 110 0.79 -0.94 8.61
N PRO A 111 2.06 -1.34 8.90
CA PRO A 111 2.49 -2.73 8.71
C PRO A 111 1.78 -3.73 9.63
N ASP A 112 1.55 -3.35 10.90
CA ASP A 112 0.86 -4.21 11.88
C ASP A 112 -0.60 -4.44 11.45
N LEU A 113 -1.30 -3.38 11.03
CA LEU A 113 -2.66 -3.49 10.51
C LEU A 113 -2.71 -4.32 9.23
N ALA A 114 -1.76 -4.15 8.32
CA ALA A 114 -1.69 -4.93 7.08
C ALA A 114 -1.58 -6.43 7.34
N LEU A 115 -0.75 -6.83 8.31
CA LEU A 115 -0.58 -8.22 8.70
C LEU A 115 -1.76 -8.74 9.54
N GLY A 116 -2.27 -7.92 10.47
CA GLY A 116 -3.34 -8.34 11.40
C GLY A 116 -4.73 -8.43 10.76
N LEU A 117 -5.03 -7.60 9.75
CA LEU A 117 -6.34 -7.59 9.08
C LEU A 117 -6.44 -8.58 7.93
N ARG A 118 -5.30 -9.07 7.45
CA ARG A 118 -5.20 -9.98 6.35
C ARG A 118 -5.79 -11.36 6.71
N GLN A 119 -6.56 -11.92 5.78
CA GLN A 119 -7.07 -13.29 5.84
C GLN A 119 -6.48 -14.11 4.67
N PRO A 120 -6.47 -15.44 4.77
CA PRO A 120 -6.07 -16.29 3.66
C PRO A 120 -6.83 -15.95 2.37
N GLY A 121 -6.11 -15.80 1.27
CA GLY A 121 -6.64 -15.39 -0.02
C GLY A 121 -6.84 -13.88 -0.20
N ASP A 122 -6.57 -13.04 0.79
CA ASP A 122 -6.62 -11.58 0.63
C ASP A 122 -5.36 -11.07 -0.07
N ALA A 123 -5.54 -10.11 -0.96
CA ALA A 123 -4.46 -9.25 -1.44
C ALA A 123 -4.44 -7.96 -0.62
N VAL A 124 -3.28 -7.58 -0.09
CA VAL A 124 -3.14 -6.39 0.75
C VAL A 124 -2.23 -5.38 0.07
N ILE A 125 -2.70 -4.16 -0.13
CA ILE A 125 -1.94 -3.07 -0.73
C ILE A 125 -1.74 -1.99 0.32
N MET A 126 -0.51 -1.62 0.57
CA MET A 126 -0.13 -0.49 1.42
C MET A 126 0.23 0.69 0.54
N GLY A 127 -0.47 1.80 0.73
CA GLY A 127 -0.22 3.04 0.03
C GLY A 127 1.08 3.70 0.50
N TYR A 128 1.77 4.35 -0.42
CA TYR A 128 2.92 5.17 -0.14
C TYR A 128 2.89 6.44 -0.99
N ARG A 129 3.18 7.57 -0.37
CA ARG A 129 3.16 8.87 -1.04
C ARG A 129 4.29 8.95 -2.06
N ARG A 130 3.93 9.20 -3.33
CA ARG A 130 4.86 9.61 -4.37
C ARG A 130 4.49 10.97 -4.93
N PHE A 131 5.50 11.82 -5.07
CA PHE A 131 5.35 13.08 -5.78
C PHE A 131 5.32 12.92 -7.30
N LEU A 132 5.72 11.75 -7.81
CA LEU A 132 5.79 11.44 -9.23
C LEU A 132 4.81 10.30 -9.58
N PRO A 133 4.26 10.26 -10.81
CA PRO A 133 3.47 9.11 -11.27
C PRO A 133 4.29 7.82 -11.17
N LEU A 134 3.61 6.67 -11.02
CA LEU A 134 4.23 5.34 -11.00
C LEU A 134 5.12 5.19 -12.24
N ARG A 135 6.41 5.39 -12.07
CA ARG A 135 7.43 5.27 -13.11
C ARG A 135 8.46 4.25 -12.62
N GLY A 136 8.61 3.18 -13.29
CA GLY A 136 9.52 2.10 -12.91
C GLY A 136 8.81 0.75 -12.98
N PRO A 137 9.56 -0.34 -12.93
CA PRO A 137 9.00 -1.68 -12.99
C PRO A 137 8.13 -1.99 -11.77
N VAL A 138 7.20 -2.91 -11.94
CA VAL A 138 6.60 -3.65 -10.83
C VAL A 138 7.61 -4.74 -10.46
N ILE A 139 8.12 -4.69 -9.23
CA ILE A 139 9.12 -5.64 -8.73
C ILE A 139 8.43 -6.68 -7.87
N ALA A 140 8.65 -7.96 -8.15
CA ALA A 140 8.30 -9.05 -7.24
C ALA A 140 9.52 -9.45 -6.42
N LEU A 141 9.35 -9.64 -5.10
CA LEU A 141 10.31 -10.37 -4.28
C LEU A 141 9.82 -11.81 -4.15
N GLU A 142 10.54 -12.75 -4.77
CA GLU A 142 10.16 -14.15 -4.78
C GLU A 142 11.33 -15.06 -5.19
N ASP A 143 11.35 -16.26 -4.67
CA ASP A 143 12.32 -17.29 -5.09
C ASP A 143 11.77 -18.04 -6.30
N GLY A 144 12.13 -17.53 -7.48
CA GLY A 144 11.74 -18.11 -8.77
C GLY A 144 10.84 -17.18 -9.60
N GLU A 145 10.92 -17.34 -10.92
CA GLU A 145 10.22 -16.47 -11.88
C GLU A 145 8.73 -16.82 -12.07
N ASN A 146 8.29 -17.96 -11.56
CA ASN A 146 6.93 -18.48 -11.80
C ASN A 146 6.05 -18.51 -10.55
N GLY A 147 6.50 -17.92 -9.45
CA GLY A 147 5.72 -17.89 -8.22
C GLY A 147 4.54 -16.90 -8.26
N PRO A 148 3.64 -16.94 -7.26
CA PRO A 148 2.43 -16.12 -7.23
C PRO A 148 2.70 -14.61 -7.30
N ALA A 149 3.74 -14.11 -6.62
CA ALA A 149 4.09 -12.70 -6.64
C ALA A 149 4.66 -12.28 -7.99
N ALA A 150 5.48 -13.13 -8.63
CA ALA A 150 6.03 -12.87 -9.96
C ALA A 150 4.93 -12.83 -11.02
N GLN A 151 3.98 -13.75 -10.98
CA GLN A 151 2.82 -13.77 -11.86
C GLN A 151 1.97 -12.51 -11.68
N LEU A 152 1.64 -12.17 -10.42
CA LEU A 152 0.87 -10.99 -10.10
C LEU A 152 1.57 -9.70 -10.51
N ALA A 153 2.90 -9.59 -10.30
CA ALA A 153 3.69 -8.45 -10.74
C ALA A 153 3.67 -8.30 -12.27
N THR A 154 3.77 -9.41 -13.00
CA THR A 154 3.69 -9.41 -14.48
C THR A 154 2.33 -8.94 -14.97
N GLU A 155 1.26 -9.38 -14.33
CA GLU A 155 -0.09 -8.98 -14.68
C GLU A 155 -0.37 -7.51 -14.38
N LEU A 156 0.02 -7.04 -13.20
CA LEU A 156 -0.11 -5.64 -12.83
C LEU A 156 0.72 -4.75 -13.74
N ALA A 157 1.95 -5.16 -14.06
CA ALA A 157 2.82 -4.42 -14.98
C ALA A 157 2.15 -4.27 -16.36
N ARG A 158 1.60 -5.35 -16.91
CA ARG A 158 0.87 -5.33 -18.18
C ARG A 158 -0.34 -4.39 -18.12
N ALA A 159 -1.16 -4.47 -17.06
CA ALA A 159 -2.35 -3.64 -16.90
C ALA A 159 -2.02 -2.14 -16.72
N LEU A 160 -0.84 -1.83 -16.19
CA LEU A 160 -0.39 -0.46 -15.93
C LEU A 160 0.51 0.10 -17.06
N GLY A 161 0.86 -0.71 -18.06
CA GLY A 161 1.82 -0.32 -19.10
C GLY A 161 3.25 -0.19 -18.57
N LEU A 162 3.63 -0.98 -17.56
CA LEU A 162 4.94 -1.01 -16.92
C LEU A 162 5.68 -2.32 -17.28
N ARG A 163 6.94 -2.41 -16.86
CA ARG A 163 7.71 -3.67 -16.92
C ARG A 163 7.61 -4.41 -15.60
N ALA A 164 7.68 -5.74 -15.62
CA ALA A 164 7.86 -6.57 -14.45
C ALA A 164 9.33 -6.95 -14.27
N ARG A 165 9.75 -7.13 -13.03
CA ARG A 165 11.07 -7.65 -12.65
C ARG A 165 10.93 -8.51 -11.40
N VAL A 166 11.61 -9.65 -11.37
CA VAL A 166 11.69 -10.50 -10.18
C VAL A 166 13.06 -10.31 -9.54
N LEU A 167 13.08 -10.19 -8.23
CA LEU A 167 14.28 -10.21 -7.38
C LEU A 167 14.13 -11.33 -6.35
N PRO A 168 15.25 -11.88 -5.83
CA PRO A 168 15.21 -12.89 -4.79
C PRO A 168 14.38 -12.47 -3.57
N ALA A 169 13.68 -13.41 -2.96
CA ALA A 169 12.84 -13.18 -1.78
C ALA A 169 13.61 -12.57 -0.59
N ASN A 170 14.89 -12.90 -0.47
CA ASN A 170 15.78 -12.39 0.58
C ASN A 170 16.45 -11.05 0.25
N THR A 171 16.06 -10.38 -0.86
CA THR A 171 16.59 -9.06 -1.20
C THR A 171 16.47 -8.11 -0.02
N PRO A 172 17.59 -7.51 0.44
CA PRO A 172 17.56 -6.61 1.57
C PRO A 172 16.92 -5.26 1.17
N PRO A 173 16.24 -4.56 2.10
CA PRO A 173 15.57 -3.28 1.80
C PRO A 173 16.49 -2.26 1.12
N GLU A 174 17.75 -2.17 1.55
CA GLU A 174 18.74 -1.21 1.03
C GLU A 174 19.03 -1.38 -0.47
N ALA A 175 18.83 -2.58 -0.99
CA ALA A 175 18.98 -2.85 -2.42
C ALA A 175 17.85 -2.27 -3.27
N LEU A 176 16.73 -1.90 -2.65
CA LEU A 176 15.59 -1.27 -3.32
C LEU A 176 15.71 0.25 -3.39
N ASP A 177 16.38 0.90 -2.44
CA ASP A 177 16.47 2.36 -2.34
C ASP A 177 16.98 3.05 -3.63
N PRO A 178 18.02 2.56 -4.33
CA PRO A 178 18.48 3.17 -5.57
C PRO A 178 17.60 2.85 -6.79
N LEU A 179 16.62 1.95 -6.67
CA LEU A 179 15.84 1.48 -7.81
C LEU A 179 14.59 2.35 -8.05
N PRO A 180 14.26 2.66 -9.31
CA PRO A 180 13.00 3.32 -9.63
C PRO A 180 11.84 2.30 -9.58
N VAL A 181 11.34 1.96 -8.39
CA VAL A 181 10.26 0.97 -8.22
C VAL A 181 8.89 1.61 -8.48
N GLY A 182 8.06 1.02 -9.34
CA GLY A 182 6.68 1.45 -9.59
C GLY A 182 5.71 0.92 -8.52
N ALA A 183 5.83 -0.38 -8.21
CA ALA A 183 5.16 -1.07 -7.12
C ALA A 183 6.01 -2.27 -6.70
N LEU A 184 5.92 -2.66 -5.44
CA LEU A 184 6.59 -3.84 -4.91
C LEU A 184 5.54 -4.91 -4.59
N VAL A 185 5.76 -6.14 -5.05
CA VAL A 185 4.90 -7.29 -4.79
C VAL A 185 5.68 -8.30 -3.98
N LEU A 186 5.17 -8.67 -2.83
CA LEU A 186 5.78 -9.64 -1.91
C LEU A 186 5.01 -10.95 -1.98
N SER A 187 5.75 -12.05 -2.13
CA SER A 187 5.19 -13.38 -1.95
C SER A 187 4.88 -13.61 -0.47
N GLN A 188 3.81 -14.30 -0.20
CA GLN A 188 3.46 -14.70 1.16
C GLN A 188 4.37 -15.79 1.73
N ALA A 189 5.00 -16.57 0.85
CA ALA A 189 6.03 -17.52 1.27
C ALA A 189 7.23 -16.84 1.95
N ILE A 190 7.39 -15.54 1.73
CA ILE A 190 8.36 -14.73 2.47
C ILE A 190 7.78 -14.44 3.85
N HIS A 191 8.42 -14.96 4.89
CA HIS A 191 8.06 -14.64 6.27
C HIS A 191 8.39 -13.16 6.53
N VAL A 192 7.38 -12.29 6.36
CA VAL A 192 7.53 -10.84 6.55
C VAL A 192 6.85 -10.48 7.86
N ASP A 193 7.65 -10.09 8.85
CA ASP A 193 7.15 -9.42 10.06
C ASP A 193 6.92 -7.91 9.81
N ALA A 194 6.30 -7.23 10.76
CA ALA A 194 5.99 -5.81 10.65
C ALA A 194 7.25 -4.93 10.50
N VAL A 195 8.37 -5.32 11.11
CA VAL A 195 9.63 -4.57 11.06
C VAL A 195 10.22 -4.64 9.65
N ARG A 196 10.32 -5.83 9.08
CA ARG A 196 10.81 -6.02 7.70
C ARG A 196 9.87 -5.37 6.70
N LEU A 197 8.56 -5.47 6.92
CA LEU A 197 7.57 -4.84 6.05
C LEU A 197 7.71 -3.32 6.05
N ALA A 198 7.87 -2.70 7.23
CA ALA A 198 8.14 -1.27 7.36
C ALA A 198 9.41 -0.86 6.60
N ALA A 199 10.51 -1.59 6.79
CA ALA A 199 11.78 -1.33 6.10
C ALA A 199 11.65 -1.43 4.57
N LEU A 200 10.90 -2.41 4.06
CA LEU A 200 10.64 -2.55 2.63
C LEU A 200 9.77 -1.41 2.07
N ILE A 201 8.76 -0.95 2.81
CA ILE A 201 7.93 0.19 2.44
C ILE A 201 8.79 1.46 2.33
N ASP A 202 9.63 1.71 3.33
CA ASP A 202 10.47 2.90 3.39
C ASP A 202 11.55 2.90 2.30
N ALA A 203 12.17 1.76 2.02
CA ALA A 203 13.20 1.63 1.01
C ALA A 203 12.63 1.70 -0.42
N ALA A 204 11.53 0.98 -0.69
CA ALA A 204 10.92 0.95 -2.01
C ALA A 204 10.25 2.27 -2.40
N ARG A 205 9.78 3.06 -1.43
CA ARG A 205 9.10 4.36 -1.63
C ARG A 205 7.98 4.30 -2.67
N CYS A 206 7.27 3.22 -2.71
CA CYS A 206 6.18 2.95 -3.64
C CYS A 206 5.10 2.12 -2.94
N PRO A 207 3.91 1.95 -3.53
CA PRO A 207 2.93 1.02 -3.00
C PRO A 207 3.50 -0.40 -2.90
N VAL A 208 3.28 -1.04 -1.74
CA VAL A 208 3.71 -2.42 -1.47
C VAL A 208 2.48 -3.32 -1.40
N LEU A 209 2.56 -4.46 -2.06
CA LEU A 209 1.46 -5.41 -2.17
C LEU A 209 1.89 -6.77 -1.64
N LEU A 210 1.11 -7.33 -0.72
CA LEU A 210 1.20 -8.73 -0.31
C LEU A 210 0.29 -9.55 -1.23
N ALA A 211 0.86 -10.47 -2.00
CA ALA A 211 0.12 -11.32 -2.91
C ALA A 211 -0.84 -12.24 -2.14
N PRO A 212 -2.01 -12.64 -2.69
CA PRO A 212 -2.87 -13.63 -2.07
C PRO A 212 -2.16 -15.00 -1.99
N ASP A 213 -2.54 -15.80 -0.99
CA ASP A 213 -2.12 -17.20 -0.90
C ASP A 213 -2.71 -17.95 -2.09
N GLY A 214 -1.92 -18.81 -2.71
CA GLY A 214 -2.35 -19.70 -3.77
C GLY A 214 -3.18 -20.87 -3.22
#